data_fcca9a200b9d9f341f286b4de0542854
#
_entry.id   fcca9a200b9d9f341f286b4de0542854
#
_cell.length_a   1.000
_cell.length_b   1.000
_cell.length_c   1.000
_cell.angle_alpha   90.00
_cell.angle_beta   90.00
_cell.angle_gamma   90.00
#
_symmetry.space_group_name_H-M   'P 1'
#
loop_
_entity.id
_entity.type
_entity.pdbx_description
1 polymer ?
#
loop_
_entity_poly.entity_id
_entity_poly.type
_entity_poly.pdbx_seq_one_letter_code
_entity_poly.pdbx_strand_id
1 'polypeptide(L)'
;MIYLIFLSPNIGLGESVEIYIRDQLDENRGYCLDIKGYKLKAKITNGLQAHTCYSYQGEIAVDQAFDSLKLTKNIFFLPVFDVCMESESIAVSATIRLNKCNYGKLQQFKLDIKGRIYPSSDIKLCLTVEQGQSKKGRGGSPVHLKRNLTLQPCSNALRPYQIWSTRTSN
;
A
#
# COMPACT_ATOMS: atom_id res chain seq x y z
N MET A 1 -23.78 2.65 46.05
CA MET A 1 -23.93 3.07 44.67
C MET A 1 -22.59 2.82 43.98
N ILE A 2 -22.46 1.71 43.25
CA ILE A 2 -21.18 1.30 42.61
C ILE A 2 -21.19 1.81 41.20
N TYR A 3 -20.31 2.78 40.88
CA TYR A 3 -20.08 3.27 39.51
C TYR A 3 -19.22 2.24 38.76
N LEU A 4 -19.83 1.50 37.87
CA LEU A 4 -19.12 0.70 36.86
C LEU A 4 -18.55 1.65 35.82
N ILE A 5 -17.24 1.88 35.87
CA ILE A 5 -16.48 2.58 34.80
C ILE A 5 -16.32 1.56 33.67
N PHE A 6 -17.11 1.73 32.62
CA PHE A 6 -16.86 1.04 31.35
C PHE A 6 -15.62 1.66 30.68
N LEU A 7 -14.49 1.02 30.86
CA LEU A 7 -13.31 1.26 30.03
C LEU A 7 -13.60 0.72 28.63
N SER A 8 -14.01 1.60 27.72
CA SER A 8 -14.03 1.28 26.30
C SER A 8 -12.60 0.92 25.88
N PRO A 9 -12.36 -0.24 25.23
CA PRO A 9 -11.05 -0.51 24.68
C PRO A 9 -10.77 0.54 23.60
N ASN A 10 -9.82 1.43 23.87
CA ASN A 10 -9.21 2.25 22.83
C ASN A 10 -8.56 1.28 21.86
N ILE A 11 -9.21 1.00 20.74
CA ILE A 11 -8.60 0.34 19.60
C ILE A 11 -7.66 1.38 19.00
N GLY A 12 -6.45 1.47 19.55
CA GLY A 12 -5.43 2.39 19.08
C GLY A 12 -5.14 2.12 17.61
N LEU A 13 -5.06 3.17 16.81
CA LEU A 13 -4.47 3.10 15.48
C LEU A 13 -2.97 2.85 15.63
N GLY A 14 -2.39 2.09 14.70
CA GLY A 14 -0.96 1.91 14.62
C GLY A 14 -0.28 3.21 14.13
N GLU A 15 1.05 3.23 14.24
CA GLU A 15 1.85 4.27 13.62
C GLU A 15 1.65 4.26 12.11
N SER A 16 1.65 5.44 11.49
CA SER A 16 1.59 5.57 10.04
C SER A 16 2.91 5.11 9.41
N VAL A 17 2.81 4.22 8.45
CA VAL A 17 3.95 3.74 7.65
C VAL A 17 3.64 3.90 6.16
N GLU A 18 4.66 4.25 5.38
CA GLU A 18 4.59 4.07 3.93
C GLU A 18 5.14 2.70 3.53
N ILE A 19 4.57 2.13 2.48
CA ILE A 19 4.95 0.84 1.93
C ILE A 19 5.59 1.12 0.58
N TYR A 20 6.88 0.81 0.44
CA TYR A 20 7.65 1.16 -0.74
C TYR A 20 8.34 -0.03 -1.37
N ILE A 21 8.54 0.00 -2.68
CA ILE A 21 9.37 -0.97 -3.40
C ILE A 21 10.85 -0.71 -3.07
N ARG A 22 11.61 -1.76 -2.75
CA ARG A 22 13.01 -1.61 -2.33
C ARG A 22 13.93 -1.14 -3.45
N ASP A 23 13.66 -1.59 -4.67
CA ASP A 23 14.39 -1.14 -5.85
C ASP A 23 13.88 0.24 -6.28
N GLN A 24 14.79 1.17 -6.50
CA GLN A 24 14.41 2.54 -6.89
C GLN A 24 13.86 2.60 -8.32
N LEU A 25 14.16 1.60 -9.15
CA LEU A 25 13.82 1.59 -10.57
C LEU A 25 14.34 2.88 -11.25
N ASP A 26 13.42 3.68 -11.78
CA ASP A 26 13.71 4.97 -12.43
C ASP A 26 13.29 6.19 -11.59
N GLU A 27 13.06 6.02 -10.24
CA GLU A 27 12.65 7.09 -9.32
C GLU A 27 13.51 7.09 -8.05
N ASN A 28 14.49 7.97 -7.97
CA ASN A 28 15.43 8.03 -6.84
C ASN A 28 14.76 8.27 -5.46
N ARG A 29 13.57 8.88 -5.45
CA ARG A 29 12.76 9.08 -4.24
C ARG A 29 12.00 7.81 -3.82
N GLY A 30 12.01 6.77 -4.67
CA GLY A 30 11.32 5.51 -4.50
C GLY A 30 9.85 5.56 -4.93
N TYR A 31 9.26 4.36 -5.06
CA TYR A 31 7.83 4.18 -5.34
C TYR A 31 7.12 3.63 -4.11
N CYS A 32 6.08 4.33 -3.68
CA CYS A 32 5.21 3.94 -2.57
C CYS A 32 3.84 3.49 -3.06
N LEU A 33 3.17 2.63 -2.30
CA LEU A 33 1.73 2.37 -2.49
C LEU A 33 0.96 3.67 -2.22
N ASP A 34 0.12 4.06 -3.14
CA ASP A 34 -0.48 5.39 -3.20
C ASP A 34 -1.90 5.32 -3.75
N ILE A 35 -2.83 6.06 -3.16
CA ILE A 35 -4.17 6.23 -3.74
C ILE A 35 -4.06 7.17 -4.94
N LYS A 36 -4.60 6.75 -6.10
CA LYS A 36 -4.59 7.61 -7.29
C LYS A 36 -5.29 8.94 -7.03
N GLY A 37 -4.52 10.03 -7.05
CA GLY A 37 -4.99 11.38 -6.78
C GLY A 37 -3.93 12.24 -6.12
N TYR A 38 -4.33 13.02 -5.12
CA TYR A 38 -3.41 13.91 -4.40
C TYR A 38 -3.87 14.12 -2.96
N LYS A 39 -3.14 13.57 -2.01
CA LYS A 39 -3.38 13.73 -0.56
C LYS A 39 -4.88 13.54 -0.22
N LEU A 40 -5.49 14.44 0.53
CA LEU A 40 -6.92 14.39 0.89
C LEU A 40 -7.89 14.41 -0.31
N LYS A 41 -7.44 14.86 -1.49
CA LYS A 41 -8.23 14.85 -2.73
C LYS A 41 -8.10 13.54 -3.53
N ALA A 42 -7.34 12.56 -3.01
CA ALA A 42 -7.22 11.25 -3.64
C ALA A 42 -8.59 10.56 -3.70
N LYS A 43 -8.84 9.87 -4.82
CA LYS A 43 -10.13 9.23 -5.06
C LYS A 43 -10.00 7.71 -4.90
N ILE A 44 -10.58 7.17 -3.85
CA ILE A 44 -10.56 5.74 -3.54
C ILE A 44 -11.08 4.89 -4.70
N THR A 45 -12.05 5.39 -5.47
CA THR A 45 -12.61 4.71 -6.66
C THR A 45 -11.61 4.49 -7.78
N ASN A 46 -10.50 5.22 -7.80
CA ASN A 46 -9.45 5.08 -8.80
C ASN A 46 -8.44 3.97 -8.46
N GLY A 47 -8.52 3.41 -7.25
CA GLY A 47 -7.64 2.35 -6.75
C GLY A 47 -6.24 2.82 -6.39
N LEU A 48 -5.35 1.84 -6.18
CA LEU A 48 -3.96 2.06 -5.84
C LEU A 48 -3.04 2.09 -7.07
N GLN A 49 -1.90 2.72 -6.90
CA GLN A 49 -0.77 2.77 -7.83
C GLN A 49 0.55 2.71 -7.05
N ALA A 50 1.66 2.48 -7.74
CA ALA A 50 2.98 2.84 -7.26
C ALA A 50 3.27 4.27 -7.72
N HIS A 51 3.59 5.17 -6.79
CA HIS A 51 3.83 6.59 -7.05
C HIS A 51 5.08 7.05 -6.30
N THR A 52 5.76 8.08 -6.79
CA THR A 52 6.87 8.71 -6.06
C THR A 52 6.51 8.86 -4.59
N CYS A 53 7.34 8.37 -3.69
CA CYS A 53 7.14 8.49 -2.24
C CYS A 53 7.18 9.97 -1.82
N TYR A 54 6.28 10.37 -0.92
CA TYR A 54 6.25 11.76 -0.43
C TYR A 54 7.15 12.00 0.78
N SER A 55 7.63 10.96 1.46
CA SER A 55 8.46 11.07 2.67
C SER A 55 9.77 11.84 2.47
N TYR A 56 10.24 12.01 1.22
CA TYR A 56 11.36 12.91 0.94
C TYR A 56 11.08 14.37 1.34
N GLN A 57 9.83 14.74 1.56
CA GLN A 57 9.40 16.05 2.05
C GLN A 57 9.32 16.12 3.59
N GLY A 58 9.70 15.04 4.29
CA GLY A 58 9.70 14.95 5.75
C GLY A 58 8.44 14.34 6.37
N GLU A 59 7.38 14.10 5.60
CA GLU A 59 6.12 13.56 6.09
C GLU A 59 5.59 12.44 5.17
N ILE A 60 4.93 11.45 5.78
CA ILE A 60 4.14 10.48 5.02
C ILE A 60 2.82 11.15 4.65
N ALA A 61 2.54 11.28 3.35
CA ALA A 61 1.27 11.83 2.91
C ALA A 61 0.12 10.86 3.23
N VAL A 62 -1.05 11.40 3.52
CA VAL A 62 -2.23 10.62 3.96
C VAL A 62 -2.69 9.56 2.96
N ASP A 63 -2.46 9.79 1.67
CA ASP A 63 -2.76 8.87 0.57
C ASP A 63 -1.71 7.76 0.38
N GLN A 64 -0.62 7.80 1.16
CA GLN A 64 0.43 6.78 1.26
C GLN A 64 0.58 6.21 2.68
N ALA A 65 -0.24 6.68 3.63
CA ALA A 65 -0.14 6.33 5.05
C ALA A 65 -0.98 5.11 5.39
N PHE A 66 -0.32 3.99 5.66
CA PHE A 66 -0.94 2.75 6.11
C PHE A 66 -0.80 2.58 7.63
N ASP A 67 -1.75 1.90 8.24
CA ASP A 67 -1.73 1.57 9.67
C ASP A 67 -0.82 0.36 9.94
N SER A 68 0.25 0.54 10.72
CA SER A 68 1.23 -0.49 11.01
C SER A 68 0.66 -1.68 11.80
N LEU A 69 -0.28 -1.45 12.74
CA LEU A 69 -0.91 -2.52 13.50
C LEU A 69 -1.84 -3.37 12.64
N LYS A 70 -2.55 -2.77 11.68
CA LYS A 70 -3.38 -3.52 10.74
C LYS A 70 -2.53 -4.37 9.79
N LEU A 71 -1.35 -3.88 9.39
CA LEU A 71 -0.41 -4.67 8.57
C LEU A 71 0.00 -5.98 9.27
N THR A 72 0.22 -5.98 10.59
CA THR A 72 0.54 -7.21 11.35
C THR A 72 -0.60 -8.23 11.33
N LYS A 73 -1.81 -7.79 10.99
CA LYS A 73 -3.03 -8.62 10.84
C LYS A 73 -3.35 -8.94 9.38
N ASN A 74 -2.39 -8.73 8.47
CA ASN A 74 -2.53 -8.95 7.03
C ASN A 74 -3.58 -8.04 6.35
N ILE A 75 -3.84 -6.85 6.92
CA ILE A 75 -4.78 -5.85 6.41
C ILE A 75 -4.03 -4.58 6.08
N PHE A 76 -4.10 -4.15 4.84
CA PHE A 76 -3.50 -2.93 4.33
C PHE A 76 -4.53 -1.80 4.41
N PHE A 77 -4.62 -1.16 5.56
CA PHE A 77 -5.64 -0.16 5.90
C PHE A 77 -5.08 1.26 5.79
N LEU A 78 -5.84 2.15 5.15
CA LEU A 78 -5.55 3.59 5.05
C LEU A 78 -6.53 4.35 5.96
N PRO A 79 -6.10 4.76 7.17
CA PRO A 79 -7.00 5.28 8.22
C PRO A 79 -7.77 6.53 7.82
N VAL A 80 -7.12 7.46 7.11
CA VAL A 80 -7.74 8.76 6.74
C VAL A 80 -8.90 8.56 5.77
N PHE A 81 -8.87 7.52 4.95
CA PHE A 81 -9.90 7.22 3.95
C PHE A 81 -10.87 6.13 4.41
N ASP A 82 -10.62 5.49 5.55
CA ASP A 82 -11.39 4.35 6.08
C ASP A 82 -11.59 3.24 5.06
N VAL A 83 -10.50 2.86 4.38
CA VAL A 83 -10.52 1.81 3.33
C VAL A 83 -9.36 0.84 3.46
N CYS A 84 -9.57 -0.35 2.93
CA CYS A 84 -8.57 -1.40 2.82
C CYS A 84 -8.16 -1.64 1.36
N MET A 85 -6.89 -2.01 1.15
CA MET A 85 -6.42 -2.54 -0.12
C MET A 85 -7.16 -3.84 -0.44
N GLU A 86 -7.62 -3.96 -1.68
CA GLU A 86 -8.36 -5.11 -2.17
C GLU A 86 -7.89 -5.49 -3.56
N SER A 87 -7.69 -6.77 -3.85
CA SER A 87 -7.53 -7.19 -5.24
C SER A 87 -8.90 -7.41 -5.89
N GLU A 88 -8.99 -7.13 -7.18
CA GLU A 88 -10.20 -7.40 -7.97
C GLU A 88 -10.56 -8.88 -7.98
N SER A 89 -9.55 -9.74 -8.03
CA SER A 89 -9.66 -11.20 -7.94
C SER A 89 -8.34 -11.81 -7.46
N ILE A 90 -8.33 -13.09 -7.11
CA ILE A 90 -7.10 -13.84 -6.84
C ILE A 90 -6.66 -14.53 -8.13
N ALA A 91 -6.13 -13.74 -9.05
CA ALA A 91 -5.68 -14.21 -10.36
C ALA A 91 -4.50 -13.37 -10.89
N VAL A 92 -3.78 -13.92 -11.85
CA VAL A 92 -2.73 -13.18 -12.59
C VAL A 92 -3.35 -11.97 -13.28
N SER A 93 -2.66 -10.85 -13.24
CA SER A 93 -3.05 -9.54 -13.79
C SER A 93 -4.25 -8.87 -13.09
N ALA A 94 -4.74 -9.43 -11.97
CA ALA A 94 -5.76 -8.75 -11.17
C ALA A 94 -5.26 -7.37 -10.71
N THR A 95 -6.11 -6.35 -10.88
CA THR A 95 -5.82 -4.98 -10.45
C THR A 95 -6.04 -4.80 -8.96
N ILE A 96 -5.43 -3.77 -8.41
CA ILE A 96 -5.51 -3.44 -6.98
C ILE A 96 -6.39 -2.22 -6.82
N ARG A 97 -7.44 -2.38 -6.04
CA ARG A 97 -8.44 -1.36 -5.74
C ARG A 97 -8.53 -1.09 -4.23
N LEU A 98 -9.40 -0.19 -3.85
CA LEU A 98 -9.71 0.16 -2.47
C LEU A 98 -11.20 -0.04 -2.22
N ASN A 99 -11.54 -0.55 -1.06
CA ASN A 99 -12.93 -0.73 -0.66
C ASN A 99 -13.07 -0.59 0.86
N LYS A 100 -14.29 -0.44 1.36
CA LYS A 100 -14.55 -0.56 2.80
C LYS A 100 -13.99 -1.88 3.31
N CYS A 101 -13.38 -1.84 4.49
CA CYS A 101 -12.79 -3.03 5.09
C CYS A 101 -13.88 -4.05 5.44
N ASN A 102 -13.82 -5.20 4.83
CA ASN A 102 -14.72 -6.33 5.10
C ASN A 102 -13.95 -7.57 5.59
N TYR A 103 -12.61 -7.48 5.64
CA TYR A 103 -11.70 -8.54 6.08
C TYR A 103 -11.85 -9.86 5.31
N GLY A 104 -12.45 -9.80 4.12
CA GLY A 104 -12.62 -10.93 3.22
C GLY A 104 -11.29 -11.32 2.54
N LYS A 105 -11.30 -12.45 1.87
CA LYS A 105 -10.10 -13.04 1.25
C LYS A 105 -9.43 -12.14 0.20
N LEU A 106 -10.19 -11.21 -0.43
CA LEU A 106 -9.65 -10.25 -1.40
C LEU A 106 -8.92 -9.07 -0.75
N GLN A 107 -9.05 -8.90 0.57
CA GLN A 107 -8.40 -7.84 1.36
C GLN A 107 -7.31 -8.36 2.28
N GLN A 108 -7.10 -9.66 2.36
CA GLN A 108 -6.06 -10.26 3.20
C GLN A 108 -4.78 -10.45 2.41
N PHE A 109 -3.79 -9.61 2.71
CA PHE A 109 -2.46 -9.65 2.10
C PHE A 109 -1.40 -9.78 3.17
N LYS A 110 -0.40 -10.60 2.91
CA LYS A 110 0.75 -10.75 3.80
C LYS A 110 1.97 -10.06 3.19
N LEU A 111 2.62 -9.22 3.99
CA LEU A 111 3.99 -8.77 3.74
C LEU A 111 4.93 -9.70 4.52
N ASP A 112 5.69 -10.53 3.83
CA ASP A 112 6.60 -11.47 4.47
C ASP A 112 7.97 -10.84 4.79
N ILE A 113 8.79 -11.58 5.54
CA ILE A 113 10.13 -11.14 5.95
C ILE A 113 11.10 -10.95 4.76
N LYS A 114 10.80 -11.54 3.60
CA LYS A 114 11.59 -11.38 2.37
C LYS A 114 11.14 -10.14 1.58
N GLY A 115 10.06 -9.49 2.01
CA GLY A 115 9.50 -8.30 1.40
C GLY A 115 8.46 -8.57 0.31
N ARG A 116 7.99 -9.79 0.14
CA ARG A 116 6.90 -10.07 -0.81
C ARG A 116 5.54 -9.75 -0.19
N ILE A 117 4.70 -9.09 -0.96
CA ILE A 117 3.28 -8.88 -0.63
C ILE A 117 2.46 -9.82 -1.52
N TYR A 118 1.66 -10.67 -0.91
CA TYR A 118 0.83 -11.65 -1.62
C TYR A 118 -0.52 -11.85 -0.93
N PRO A 119 -1.58 -12.22 -1.68
CA PRO A 119 -2.84 -12.61 -1.07
C PRO A 119 -2.63 -13.79 -0.11
N SER A 120 -3.17 -13.72 1.10
CA SER A 120 -3.03 -14.80 2.08
C SER A 120 -3.58 -16.14 1.58
N SER A 121 -4.49 -16.11 0.60
CA SER A 121 -5.09 -17.29 -0.02
C SER A 121 -4.30 -17.87 -1.20
N ASP A 122 -3.29 -17.14 -1.73
CA ASP A 122 -2.43 -17.65 -2.82
C ASP A 122 -1.04 -17.03 -2.76
N ILE A 123 -0.10 -17.76 -2.16
CA ILE A 123 1.30 -17.36 -1.99
C ILE A 123 2.11 -17.35 -3.29
N LYS A 124 1.55 -17.81 -4.40
CA LYS A 124 2.23 -17.83 -5.70
C LYS A 124 2.04 -16.53 -6.47
N LEU A 125 1.09 -15.67 -6.03
CA LEU A 125 0.84 -14.36 -6.62
C LEU A 125 1.46 -13.26 -5.75
N CYS A 126 2.19 -12.35 -6.36
CA CYS A 126 2.85 -11.23 -5.68
C CYS A 126 2.31 -9.89 -6.19
N LEU A 127 2.13 -8.94 -5.28
CA LEU A 127 1.89 -7.54 -5.64
C LEU A 127 3.08 -7.01 -6.42
N THR A 128 2.84 -6.60 -7.65
CA THR A 128 3.87 -6.29 -8.63
C THR A 128 3.67 -4.90 -9.20
N VAL A 129 4.74 -4.10 -9.20
CA VAL A 129 4.81 -2.83 -9.91
C VAL A 129 4.97 -3.11 -11.42
N GLU A 130 4.24 -2.37 -12.26
CA GLU A 130 4.33 -2.46 -13.72
C GLU A 130 5.77 -2.25 -14.20
N GLN A 131 6.23 -3.17 -15.05
CA GLN A 131 7.55 -3.09 -15.69
C GLN A 131 7.57 -2.02 -16.79
N GLY A 132 8.77 -1.77 -17.34
CA GLY A 132 8.96 -0.82 -18.42
C GLY A 132 9.07 0.63 -17.92
N GLN A 133 8.72 1.57 -18.77
CA GLN A 133 8.86 3.00 -18.49
C GLN A 133 7.71 3.51 -17.60
N SER A 134 8.04 4.31 -16.60
CA SER A 134 7.06 4.99 -15.76
C SER A 134 6.27 6.06 -16.52
N LYS A 135 5.11 6.39 -15.98
CA LYS A 135 4.29 7.51 -16.46
C LYS A 135 4.53 8.74 -15.59
N LYS A 136 4.55 9.90 -16.19
CA LYS A 136 4.64 11.17 -15.45
C LYS A 136 3.34 11.44 -14.69
N GLY A 137 3.45 11.88 -13.44
CA GLY A 137 2.37 12.48 -12.66
C GLY A 137 2.12 13.94 -13.06
N ARG A 138 1.40 14.67 -12.19
CA ARG A 138 1.08 16.09 -12.44
C ARG A 138 1.82 17.06 -11.52
N GLY A 139 2.47 16.57 -10.46
CA GLY A 139 3.11 17.39 -9.46
C GLY A 139 4.57 17.04 -9.24
N GLY A 140 5.22 17.79 -8.36
CA GLY A 140 6.60 17.58 -7.97
C GLY A 140 7.63 18.30 -8.84
N SER A 141 8.80 18.52 -8.26
CA SER A 141 9.99 19.05 -8.95
C SER A 141 11.21 18.28 -8.43
N PRO A 142 11.76 17.34 -9.24
CA PRO A 142 11.28 16.84 -10.53
C PRO A 142 9.86 16.27 -10.48
N VAL A 143 9.20 16.18 -11.64
CA VAL A 143 7.84 15.65 -11.73
C VAL A 143 7.77 14.23 -11.12
N HIS A 144 6.71 13.97 -10.36
CA HIS A 144 6.48 12.65 -9.78
C HIS A 144 6.20 11.60 -10.87
N LEU A 145 6.63 10.38 -10.62
CA LEU A 145 6.44 9.24 -11.51
C LEU A 145 5.40 8.28 -10.92
N LYS A 146 4.75 7.53 -11.79
CA LYS A 146 3.74 6.54 -11.39
C LYS A 146 3.76 5.30 -12.27
N ARG A 147 3.36 4.17 -11.68
CA ARG A 147 3.26 2.85 -12.31
C ARG A 147 2.00 2.14 -11.84
N ASN A 148 1.42 1.29 -12.66
CA ASN A 148 0.29 0.47 -12.24
C ASN A 148 0.75 -0.65 -11.28
N LEU A 149 -0.24 -1.24 -10.60
CA LEU A 149 -0.07 -2.39 -9.70
C LEU A 149 -0.98 -3.53 -10.17
N THR A 150 -0.44 -4.73 -10.18
CA THR A 150 -1.20 -5.96 -10.45
C THR A 150 -0.67 -7.11 -9.60
N LEU A 151 -1.43 -8.19 -9.52
CA LEU A 151 -0.93 -9.47 -9.06
C LEU A 151 -0.25 -10.19 -10.22
N GLN A 152 0.99 -10.65 -10.02
CA GLN A 152 1.73 -11.45 -10.99
C GLN A 152 2.34 -12.66 -10.29
N PRO A 153 2.70 -13.72 -11.01
CA PRO A 153 3.44 -14.81 -10.39
C PRO A 153 4.69 -14.32 -9.67
N CYS A 154 4.89 -14.77 -8.44
CA CYS A 154 6.10 -14.45 -7.70
C CYS A 154 7.31 -15.03 -8.43
N SER A 155 8.29 -14.18 -8.76
CA SER A 155 9.43 -14.58 -9.59
C SER A 155 10.71 -13.87 -9.17
N ASN A 156 11.84 -14.56 -9.31
CA ASN A 156 13.15 -13.93 -9.10
C ASN A 156 13.48 -12.92 -10.22
N ALA A 157 12.98 -13.16 -11.43
CA ALA A 157 13.14 -12.21 -12.55
C ALA A 157 12.36 -10.90 -12.30
N LEU A 158 11.25 -10.95 -11.54
CA LEU A 158 10.45 -9.80 -11.16
C LEU A 158 10.85 -9.20 -9.80
N ARG A 159 11.91 -9.67 -9.17
CA ARG A 159 12.34 -9.22 -7.85
C ARG A 159 12.40 -7.69 -7.69
N PRO A 160 12.94 -6.90 -8.62
CA PRO A 160 12.96 -5.43 -8.51
C PRO A 160 11.55 -4.81 -8.39
N TYR A 161 10.55 -5.48 -8.94
CA TYR A 161 9.15 -5.03 -8.99
C TYR A 161 8.24 -5.66 -7.93
N GLN A 162 8.77 -6.56 -7.09
CA GLN A 162 7.98 -7.38 -6.15
C GLN A 162 8.48 -7.35 -4.71
N ILE A 163 9.61 -6.67 -4.41
CA ILE A 163 10.16 -6.65 -3.06
C ILE A 163 9.88 -5.31 -2.40
N TRP A 164 9.05 -5.36 -1.38
CA TRP A 164 8.54 -4.22 -0.63
C TRP A 164 9.17 -4.10 0.75
N SER A 165 9.06 -2.95 1.34
CA SER A 165 9.42 -2.67 2.72
C SER A 165 8.49 -1.60 3.29
N THR A 166 8.58 -1.37 4.59
CA THR A 166 7.88 -0.30 5.28
C THR A 166 8.88 0.65 5.90
N ARG A 167 8.52 1.92 6.04
CA ARG A 167 9.25 2.90 6.85
C ARG A 167 8.28 3.91 7.46
N THR A 168 8.68 4.47 8.60
CA THR A 168 8.05 5.64 9.20
C THR A 168 8.69 6.91 8.63
N SER A 169 8.05 8.06 8.77
CA SER A 169 8.73 9.34 8.58
C SER A 169 9.80 9.50 9.68
N ASN A 170 11.01 9.82 9.30
CA ASN A 170 12.05 10.20 10.25
C ASN A 170 11.72 11.53 10.92
#